data_70636b958edd14e2b177bbae579578df
#
_entry.id   70636b958edd14e2b177bbae579578df
#
_cell.length_a   1.000
_cell.length_b   1.000
_cell.length_c   1.000
_cell.angle_alpha   90.00
_cell.angle_beta   90.00
_cell.angle_gamma   90.00
#
_symmetry.space_group_name_H-M   'P 1'
#
loop_
_entity.id
_entity.type
_entity.pdbx_description
1 polymer ?
#
loop_
_entity_poly.entity_id
_entity_poly.type
_entity_poly.pdbx_seq_one_letter_code
_entity_poly.pdbx_strand_id
1 'polypeptide(L)'
;MAYPEPTEVAPWYLRNITQALELDEATGNVFVRTNASILGNVSVGNVSIGALGNVDLSGNSLPVTVSSGNVTVYQGTTPWVISGNTVVSGNVGILGNVNVTQGTSPWVVSGNVGITGTANVVLADDANVVISGFSGATADAFGRLRVSEPFTLFDSQARYYDHGQFASNVAGTGNVVYVAAQSSYQLNVGSASGDSVLRETLKPFPYQPGKSQLTMNTFCFDTPKTNLRQRVGLFDANDGVFFENDGTYNYFVIRSGSTGAEERVRQDSWNVDNLLGGGGTSNPSGITLYPQRTQIMFADVEWLGVGSVRVGFVIDGAYVNCHIFNHANQSGNTKVYMTTATLPIRYEITNTGAVAGDSMMTQICSTVISEGGFQLSGSGNPRAASHALGTPVRLPNDQSFKPVIAIRLKSTNLNAVVIPINYSLVPVAASIFQYRIYKKAITSGGTWTDSAADSSVQYNLAPTALVSGDIAEQSFINSTNQSTGSPTQEIFTFEYQLEREPFTGTPYEYVIT
;
A
#
# COMPACT_ATOMS: atom_id res chain seq x y z
N MET A 1 -96.59 -4.63 -26.03
CA MET A 1 -96.84 -5.95 -26.61
C MET A 1 -96.41 -6.97 -25.57
N ALA A 2 -97.41 -7.76 -25.08
CA ALA A 2 -97.11 -8.82 -24.12
C ALA A 2 -96.36 -9.96 -24.87
N TYR A 3 -95.20 -10.36 -24.40
CA TYR A 3 -94.55 -11.56 -24.90
C TYR A 3 -95.40 -12.77 -24.49
N PRO A 4 -95.63 -13.74 -25.41
CA PRO A 4 -96.35 -14.94 -25.05
C PRO A 4 -95.51 -15.77 -24.03
N GLU A 5 -96.22 -16.29 -23.04
CA GLU A 5 -95.63 -17.25 -22.09
C GLU A 5 -95.02 -18.42 -22.81
N PRO A 6 -93.87 -18.91 -22.40
CA PRO A 6 -93.20 -20.06 -23.04
C PRO A 6 -94.09 -21.29 -22.88
N THR A 7 -94.54 -21.85 -23.99
CA THR A 7 -95.30 -23.10 -24.01
C THR A 7 -94.45 -24.23 -23.37
N GLU A 8 -95.11 -25.18 -22.72
CA GLU A 8 -94.55 -26.28 -21.89
C GLU A 8 -93.58 -27.25 -22.60
N VAL A 9 -93.08 -26.93 -23.77
CA VAL A 9 -92.22 -27.81 -24.58
C VAL A 9 -90.79 -27.27 -24.76
N ALA A 10 -90.35 -26.21 -24.02
CA ALA A 10 -88.94 -25.80 -24.04
C ALA A 10 -88.10 -26.85 -23.32
N PRO A 11 -87.02 -27.35 -23.92
CA PRO A 11 -86.09 -28.31 -23.27
C PRO A 11 -85.60 -27.77 -21.93
N TRP A 12 -85.59 -28.59 -20.90
CA TRP A 12 -85.19 -28.21 -19.53
C TRP A 12 -83.88 -27.47 -19.45
N TYR A 13 -82.98 -27.67 -20.35
CA TYR A 13 -81.66 -26.97 -20.40
C TYR A 13 -81.85 -25.48 -20.75
N LEU A 14 -82.85 -25.11 -21.55
CA LEU A 14 -83.19 -23.69 -21.82
C LEU A 14 -83.74 -22.98 -20.57
N ARG A 15 -84.51 -23.68 -19.71
CA ARG A 15 -84.91 -23.17 -18.41
C ARG A 15 -83.77 -22.90 -17.48
N ASN A 16 -82.76 -23.76 -17.45
CA ASN A 16 -81.63 -23.59 -16.60
C ASN A 16 -80.70 -22.41 -17.07
N ILE A 17 -80.64 -22.16 -18.37
CA ILE A 17 -79.90 -21.00 -18.92
C ILE A 17 -80.64 -19.70 -18.57
N THR A 18 -81.96 -19.65 -18.69
CA THR A 18 -82.78 -18.44 -18.35
C THR A 18 -82.79 -18.15 -16.85
N GLN A 19 -82.53 -19.16 -16.00
CA GLN A 19 -82.41 -18.94 -14.56
C GLN A 19 -81.00 -18.51 -14.14
N ALA A 20 -79.99 -18.78 -14.98
CA ALA A 20 -78.57 -18.44 -14.71
C ALA A 20 -78.18 -17.08 -15.29
N LEU A 21 -78.94 -16.57 -16.22
CA LEU A 21 -78.68 -15.30 -16.90
C LEU A 21 -79.78 -14.27 -16.56
N GLU A 22 -79.34 -13.10 -16.16
CA GLU A 22 -80.23 -11.95 -15.91
C GLU A 22 -79.89 -10.84 -16.91
N LEU A 23 -80.87 -10.40 -17.69
CA LEU A 23 -80.73 -9.30 -18.64
C LEU A 23 -81.06 -8.00 -17.95
N ASP A 24 -80.18 -7.06 -17.90
CA ASP A 24 -80.46 -5.69 -17.56
C ASP A 24 -81.03 -4.98 -18.79
N GLU A 25 -82.35 -4.79 -18.80
CA GLU A 25 -83.08 -4.17 -19.92
C GLU A 25 -82.71 -2.71 -20.16
N ALA A 26 -82.16 -2.02 -19.15
CA ALA A 26 -81.75 -0.61 -19.26
C ALA A 26 -80.37 -0.45 -19.96
N THR A 27 -79.45 -1.39 -19.80
CA THR A 27 -78.11 -1.34 -20.35
C THR A 27 -77.80 -2.38 -21.43
N GLY A 28 -78.69 -3.35 -21.60
CA GLY A 28 -78.55 -4.47 -22.53
C GLY A 28 -77.48 -5.48 -22.08
N ASN A 29 -77.04 -5.40 -20.86
CA ASN A 29 -76.03 -6.29 -20.31
C ASN A 29 -76.60 -7.58 -19.73
N VAL A 30 -75.97 -8.70 -19.93
CA VAL A 30 -76.35 -9.98 -19.37
C VAL A 30 -75.46 -10.31 -18.17
N PHE A 31 -76.07 -10.50 -17.01
CA PHE A 31 -75.39 -10.90 -15.78
C PHE A 31 -75.50 -12.42 -15.58
N VAL A 32 -74.42 -13.08 -15.26
CA VAL A 32 -74.42 -14.48 -14.86
C VAL A 32 -74.49 -14.54 -13.34
N ARG A 33 -75.47 -15.20 -12.80
CA ARG A 33 -75.61 -15.38 -11.34
C ARG A 33 -74.53 -16.27 -10.81
N THR A 34 -74.04 -15.95 -9.62
CA THR A 34 -73.05 -16.77 -8.88
C THR A 34 -73.59 -18.22 -8.79
N ASN A 35 -72.72 -19.19 -9.20
CA ASN A 35 -72.99 -20.63 -9.30
C ASN A 35 -73.53 -21.14 -10.62
N ALA A 36 -73.54 -20.36 -11.73
CA ALA A 36 -73.78 -20.91 -13.03
C ALA A 36 -72.64 -21.76 -13.55
N SER A 37 -72.91 -23.03 -13.85
CA SER A 37 -71.94 -23.92 -14.55
C SER A 37 -72.33 -23.95 -16.04
N ILE A 38 -71.40 -23.48 -16.90
CA ILE A 38 -71.55 -23.55 -18.35
C ILE A 38 -70.78 -24.73 -18.86
N LEU A 39 -71.51 -25.74 -19.34
CA LEU A 39 -70.90 -26.94 -19.96
C LEU A 39 -70.89 -26.73 -21.48
N GLY A 40 -69.68 -26.39 -22.00
CA GLY A 40 -69.48 -26.19 -23.44
C GLY A 40 -68.63 -24.93 -23.76
N ASN A 41 -68.38 -24.71 -25.04
CA ASN A 41 -67.65 -23.56 -25.51
C ASN A 41 -68.48 -22.29 -25.53
N VAL A 42 -68.04 -21.25 -24.81
CA VAL A 42 -68.67 -19.94 -24.88
C VAL A 42 -67.75 -19.01 -25.64
N SER A 43 -68.23 -18.48 -26.77
CA SER A 43 -67.48 -17.44 -27.50
C SER A 43 -68.04 -16.08 -27.05
N VAL A 44 -67.26 -15.32 -26.35
CA VAL A 44 -67.56 -13.96 -25.90
C VAL A 44 -66.69 -12.96 -26.62
N GLY A 45 -67.24 -11.88 -27.12
CA GLY A 45 -66.44 -10.80 -27.73
C GLY A 45 -65.56 -10.07 -26.72
N ASN A 46 -66.04 -8.96 -26.18
CA ASN A 46 -65.30 -8.26 -25.14
C ASN A 46 -65.88 -8.53 -23.76
N VAL A 47 -65.05 -9.02 -22.82
CA VAL A 47 -65.49 -9.16 -21.41
C VAL A 47 -64.75 -8.10 -20.60
N SER A 48 -65.52 -7.21 -19.98
CA SER A 48 -65.05 -6.24 -19.00
C SER A 48 -65.23 -6.81 -17.60
N ILE A 49 -64.18 -7.09 -16.87
CA ILE A 49 -64.23 -7.64 -15.52
C ILE A 49 -63.87 -6.55 -14.52
N GLY A 50 -64.85 -6.05 -13.77
CA GLY A 50 -64.67 -4.93 -12.83
C GLY A 50 -63.96 -5.30 -11.52
N ALA A 51 -64.06 -6.54 -11.06
CA ALA A 51 -63.33 -7.09 -9.93
C ALA A 51 -63.23 -8.61 -10.11
N LEU A 52 -62.01 -9.14 -10.12
CA LEU A 52 -61.73 -10.58 -10.18
C LEU A 52 -61.51 -11.12 -8.77
N GLY A 53 -62.35 -12.08 -8.37
CA GLY A 53 -61.95 -13.05 -7.38
C GLY A 53 -60.94 -14.06 -7.96
N ASN A 54 -60.74 -15.16 -7.31
CA ASN A 54 -59.84 -16.21 -7.83
C ASN A 54 -60.44 -16.86 -9.09
N VAL A 55 -59.68 -16.84 -10.20
CA VAL A 55 -59.99 -17.62 -11.40
C VAL A 55 -59.16 -18.88 -11.36
N ASP A 56 -59.80 -20.03 -11.19
CA ASP A 56 -59.15 -21.33 -11.26
C ASP A 56 -59.18 -21.86 -12.70
N LEU A 57 -58.01 -21.97 -13.31
CA LEU A 57 -57.82 -22.47 -14.67
C LEU A 57 -57.20 -23.89 -14.66
N SER A 58 -57.65 -24.74 -13.77
CA SER A 58 -57.13 -26.11 -13.68
C SER A 58 -57.33 -26.83 -15.00
N GLY A 59 -56.22 -27.02 -15.73
CA GLY A 59 -56.14 -27.86 -16.94
C GLY A 59 -56.09 -27.14 -18.31
N ASN A 60 -56.17 -25.80 -18.39
CA ASN A 60 -56.11 -25.05 -19.64
C ASN A 60 -55.24 -23.79 -19.52
N SER A 61 -54.46 -23.46 -20.56
CA SER A 61 -53.70 -22.23 -20.67
C SER A 61 -54.58 -21.10 -21.25
N LEU A 62 -54.63 -19.97 -20.58
CA LEU A 62 -55.24 -18.76 -21.10
C LEU A 62 -54.17 -17.77 -21.53
N PRO A 63 -54.12 -17.36 -22.79
CA PRO A 63 -53.21 -16.29 -23.19
C PRO A 63 -53.72 -14.95 -22.63
N VAL A 64 -52.99 -14.39 -21.66
CA VAL A 64 -53.29 -13.08 -21.09
C VAL A 64 -52.31 -12.06 -21.67
N THR A 65 -52.84 -11.06 -22.38
CA THR A 65 -52.05 -9.91 -22.82
C THR A 65 -52.42 -8.71 -21.95
N VAL A 66 -51.47 -8.21 -21.19
CA VAL A 66 -51.60 -7.00 -20.40
C VAL A 66 -50.99 -5.84 -21.17
N SER A 67 -51.85 -4.94 -21.67
CA SER A 67 -51.40 -3.79 -22.48
C SER A 67 -50.98 -2.59 -21.65
N SER A 68 -51.34 -2.51 -20.37
CA SER A 68 -50.86 -1.50 -19.43
C SER A 68 -51.23 -1.92 -17.99
N GLY A 69 -50.34 -1.59 -17.04
CA GLY A 69 -50.52 -1.87 -15.61
C GLY A 69 -49.52 -2.90 -15.04
N ASN A 70 -49.59 -3.13 -13.73
CA ASN A 70 -48.72 -4.07 -13.03
C ASN A 70 -49.44 -5.42 -12.88
N VAL A 71 -48.76 -6.50 -13.23
CA VAL A 71 -49.22 -7.86 -12.94
C VAL A 71 -48.45 -8.37 -11.73
N THR A 72 -49.16 -8.67 -10.65
CA THR A 72 -48.57 -9.33 -9.48
C THR A 72 -48.97 -10.80 -9.52
N VAL A 73 -48.00 -11.66 -9.56
CA VAL A 73 -48.20 -13.11 -9.63
C VAL A 73 -47.65 -13.73 -8.34
N TYR A 74 -48.51 -14.45 -7.62
CA TYR A 74 -48.16 -15.19 -6.42
C TYR A 74 -48.04 -16.68 -6.75
N GLN A 75 -46.95 -17.29 -6.33
CA GLN A 75 -46.79 -18.74 -6.43
C GLN A 75 -47.26 -19.41 -5.14
N GLY A 76 -48.02 -20.52 -5.30
CA GLY A 76 -48.42 -21.37 -4.19
C GLY A 76 -47.31 -22.30 -3.72
N THR A 77 -47.40 -23.58 -4.03
CA THR A 77 -46.50 -24.61 -3.45
C THR A 77 -45.56 -25.31 -4.43
N THR A 78 -45.59 -24.98 -5.70
CA THR A 78 -44.72 -25.62 -6.73
C THR A 78 -43.83 -24.63 -7.45
N PRO A 79 -42.60 -24.97 -7.80
CA PRO A 79 -41.71 -24.05 -8.52
C PRO A 79 -42.26 -23.70 -9.90
N TRP A 80 -42.16 -22.44 -10.28
CA TRP A 80 -42.51 -21.97 -11.61
C TRP A 80 -41.51 -22.51 -12.62
N VAL A 81 -42.00 -23.22 -13.60
CA VAL A 81 -41.19 -23.65 -14.73
C VAL A 81 -41.50 -22.72 -15.90
N ILE A 82 -40.53 -21.88 -16.27
CA ILE A 82 -40.60 -21.09 -17.50
C ILE A 82 -39.85 -21.86 -18.58
N SER A 83 -40.55 -22.43 -19.52
CA SER A 83 -39.94 -23.09 -20.67
C SER A 83 -40.04 -22.20 -21.89
N GLY A 84 -38.90 -21.87 -22.48
CA GLY A 84 -38.80 -21.02 -23.66
C GLY A 84 -37.89 -19.81 -23.44
N ASN A 85 -37.74 -18.96 -24.45
CA ASN A 85 -36.97 -17.71 -24.33
C ASN A 85 -37.79 -16.64 -23.61
N THR A 86 -37.34 -16.25 -22.42
CA THR A 86 -37.97 -15.15 -21.67
C THR A 86 -37.06 -13.94 -21.73
N VAL A 87 -37.54 -12.83 -22.26
CA VAL A 87 -36.81 -11.56 -22.24
C VAL A 87 -37.40 -10.70 -21.11
N VAL A 88 -36.58 -10.40 -20.13
CA VAL A 88 -36.95 -9.44 -19.07
C VAL A 88 -36.16 -8.16 -19.31
N SER A 89 -36.89 -7.08 -19.61
CA SER A 89 -36.27 -5.75 -19.73
C SER A 89 -36.63 -4.94 -18.47
N GLY A 90 -35.62 -4.59 -17.71
CA GLY A 90 -35.73 -3.86 -16.44
C GLY A 90 -35.01 -4.57 -15.28
N ASN A 91 -35.14 -4.02 -14.08
CA ASN A 91 -34.51 -4.59 -12.90
C ASN A 91 -35.31 -5.78 -12.35
N VAL A 92 -34.70 -6.93 -12.23
CA VAL A 92 -35.26 -8.12 -11.59
C VAL A 92 -34.63 -8.29 -10.22
N GLY A 93 -35.40 -8.12 -9.17
CA GLY A 93 -34.97 -8.46 -7.80
C GLY A 93 -35.38 -9.90 -7.47
N ILE A 94 -34.42 -10.75 -7.14
CA ILE A 94 -34.67 -12.12 -6.70
C ILE A 94 -34.35 -12.21 -5.22
N LEU A 95 -35.39 -12.48 -4.40
CA LEU A 95 -35.24 -12.71 -2.98
C LEU A 95 -35.24 -14.23 -2.73
N GLY A 96 -34.09 -14.82 -2.53
CA GLY A 96 -33.93 -16.24 -2.24
C GLY A 96 -32.86 -16.92 -3.08
N ASN A 97 -32.72 -18.24 -2.93
CA ASN A 97 -31.75 -19.02 -3.69
C ASN A 97 -32.24 -19.31 -5.13
N VAL A 98 -31.42 -18.97 -6.10
CA VAL A 98 -31.66 -19.32 -7.50
C VAL A 98 -30.73 -20.46 -7.89
N ASN A 99 -31.31 -21.62 -8.19
CA ASN A 99 -30.57 -22.72 -8.81
C ASN A 99 -30.70 -22.60 -10.33
N VAL A 100 -29.60 -22.32 -10.98
CA VAL A 100 -29.53 -22.21 -12.43
C VAL A 100 -28.76 -23.41 -12.97
N THR A 101 -29.45 -24.26 -13.74
CA THR A 101 -28.84 -25.42 -14.41
C THR A 101 -28.73 -25.12 -15.90
N GLN A 102 -27.50 -25.22 -16.44
CA GLN A 102 -27.28 -25.05 -17.86
C GLN A 102 -27.41 -26.40 -18.60
N GLY A 103 -28.10 -26.35 -19.72
CA GLY A 103 -28.21 -27.53 -20.59
C GLY A 103 -26.99 -27.76 -21.50
N THR A 104 -26.90 -27.06 -22.62
CA THR A 104 -25.93 -27.40 -23.68
C THR A 104 -25.10 -26.24 -24.26
N SER A 105 -25.16 -25.04 -23.74
CA SER A 105 -24.39 -23.88 -24.26
C SER A 105 -23.79 -23.03 -23.15
N PRO A 106 -22.63 -22.41 -23.35
CA PRO A 106 -22.04 -21.56 -22.33
C PRO A 106 -22.94 -20.35 -22.03
N TRP A 107 -23.07 -20.02 -20.78
CA TRP A 107 -23.76 -18.82 -20.35
C TRP A 107 -22.93 -17.59 -20.69
N VAL A 108 -23.47 -16.70 -21.44
CA VAL A 108 -22.84 -15.41 -21.70
C VAL A 108 -23.51 -14.39 -20.79
N VAL A 109 -22.77 -13.93 -19.77
CA VAL A 109 -23.18 -12.80 -18.97
C VAL A 109 -22.44 -11.59 -19.50
N SER A 110 -23.13 -10.70 -20.18
CA SER A 110 -22.58 -9.43 -20.62
C SER A 110 -22.99 -8.32 -19.62
N GLY A 111 -22.00 -7.71 -18.98
CA GLY A 111 -22.20 -6.69 -17.95
C GLY A 111 -21.43 -6.98 -16.68
N ASN A 112 -21.53 -6.09 -15.70
CA ASN A 112 -20.88 -6.27 -14.41
C ASN A 112 -21.72 -7.18 -13.52
N VAL A 113 -21.14 -8.30 -13.08
CA VAL A 113 -21.74 -9.17 -12.06
C VAL A 113 -21.07 -8.84 -10.74
N GLY A 114 -21.80 -8.20 -9.83
CA GLY A 114 -21.36 -7.97 -8.46
C GLY A 114 -21.65 -9.21 -7.60
N ILE A 115 -20.64 -9.86 -7.06
CA ILE A 115 -20.78 -10.95 -6.10
C ILE A 115 -20.52 -10.38 -4.71
N THR A 116 -21.56 -10.25 -3.90
CA THR A 116 -21.43 -9.89 -2.49
C THR A 116 -21.38 -11.18 -1.66
N GLY A 117 -20.18 -11.56 -1.23
CA GLY A 117 -19.96 -12.79 -0.47
C GLY A 117 -18.85 -13.64 -1.09
N THR A 118 -18.64 -14.86 -0.54
CA THR A 118 -17.63 -15.79 -1.06
C THR A 118 -18.19 -16.57 -2.26
N ALA A 119 -17.56 -16.43 -3.43
CA ALA A 119 -17.86 -17.26 -4.59
C ALA A 119 -16.84 -18.40 -4.67
N ASN A 120 -17.30 -19.64 -4.60
CA ASN A 120 -16.50 -20.80 -4.98
C ASN A 120 -16.62 -21.02 -6.48
N VAL A 121 -15.58 -20.67 -7.22
CA VAL A 121 -15.52 -20.90 -8.66
C VAL A 121 -14.68 -22.15 -8.91
N VAL A 122 -15.32 -23.22 -9.37
CA VAL A 122 -14.63 -24.40 -9.84
C VAL A 122 -14.44 -24.23 -11.35
N LEU A 123 -13.20 -24.15 -11.77
CA LEU A 123 -12.83 -24.00 -13.18
C LEU A 123 -12.64 -25.38 -13.82
N ALA A 124 -13.09 -25.53 -15.04
CA ALA A 124 -12.74 -26.69 -15.85
C ALA A 124 -11.25 -26.63 -16.25
N ASP A 125 -10.65 -27.78 -16.58
CA ASP A 125 -9.21 -27.91 -16.83
C ASP A 125 -8.68 -27.03 -17.99
N ASP A 126 -9.56 -26.50 -18.84
CA ASP A 126 -9.24 -25.63 -19.97
C ASP A 126 -9.80 -24.20 -19.82
N ALA A 127 -10.27 -23.82 -18.63
CA ALA A 127 -10.86 -22.51 -18.42
C ALA A 127 -9.80 -21.41 -18.31
N ASN A 128 -9.92 -20.38 -19.13
CA ASN A 128 -9.14 -19.15 -19.02
C ASN A 128 -9.80 -18.18 -18.05
N VAL A 129 -9.14 -17.94 -16.92
CA VAL A 129 -9.54 -16.87 -15.99
C VAL A 129 -8.63 -15.67 -16.22
N VAL A 130 -9.22 -14.58 -16.68
CA VAL A 130 -8.54 -13.30 -16.73
C VAL A 130 -8.87 -12.55 -15.43
N ILE A 131 -7.93 -12.51 -14.51
CA ILE A 131 -8.05 -11.67 -13.31
C ILE A 131 -7.71 -10.22 -13.72
N SER A 132 -8.73 -9.44 -14.05
CA SER A 132 -8.57 -8.01 -14.33
C SER A 132 -8.61 -7.23 -13.02
N GLY A 133 -7.48 -6.89 -12.50
CA GLY A 133 -7.35 -6.11 -11.25
C GLY A 133 -5.90 -5.85 -10.90
N PHE A 134 -4.99 -6.61 -11.49
CA PHE A 134 -3.59 -6.29 -11.49
C PHE A 134 -3.28 -5.46 -12.72
N SER A 135 -3.16 -4.14 -12.53
CA SER A 135 -2.71 -3.26 -13.61
C SER A 135 -1.24 -3.56 -13.91
N GLY A 136 -0.95 -3.89 -15.14
CA GLY A 136 0.40 -4.17 -15.62
C GLY A 136 0.60 -5.63 -16.05
N ALA A 137 1.71 -5.91 -16.69
CA ALA A 137 2.06 -7.24 -17.14
C ALA A 137 2.32 -8.17 -15.94
N THR A 138 1.28 -8.80 -15.43
CA THR A 138 1.34 -9.77 -14.32
C THR A 138 2.02 -11.08 -14.71
N ALA A 139 2.17 -11.33 -16.02
CA ALA A 139 2.85 -12.49 -16.54
C ALA A 139 4.11 -12.13 -17.33
N ASP A 140 5.09 -13.04 -17.35
CA ASP A 140 6.27 -12.93 -18.21
C ASP A 140 5.95 -13.36 -19.66
N ALA A 141 6.96 -13.35 -20.54
CA ALA A 141 6.81 -13.74 -21.95
C ALA A 141 6.40 -15.21 -22.15
N PHE A 142 6.53 -16.04 -21.12
CA PHE A 142 6.11 -17.46 -21.11
C PHE A 142 4.74 -17.66 -20.46
N GLY A 143 4.03 -16.59 -20.10
CA GLY A 143 2.73 -16.66 -19.45
C GLY A 143 2.77 -17.02 -17.96
N ARG A 144 3.95 -17.02 -17.33
CA ARG A 144 4.09 -17.30 -15.91
C ARG A 144 3.83 -16.05 -15.08
N LEU A 145 3.13 -16.20 -13.96
CA LEU A 145 2.86 -15.09 -13.05
C LEU A 145 4.19 -14.48 -12.53
N ARG A 146 4.33 -13.16 -12.65
CA ARG A 146 5.47 -12.44 -12.09
C ARG A 146 5.26 -12.28 -10.58
N VAL A 147 6.04 -13.01 -9.82
CA VAL A 147 6.11 -12.91 -8.37
C VAL A 147 7.50 -12.45 -7.95
N SER A 148 7.58 -11.66 -6.90
CA SER A 148 8.84 -11.18 -6.35
C SER A 148 8.88 -11.46 -4.85
N GLU A 149 10.08 -11.70 -4.33
CA GLU A 149 10.31 -11.87 -2.90
C GLU A 149 10.73 -10.52 -2.30
N PRO A 150 10.01 -9.97 -1.30
CA PRO A 150 10.40 -8.73 -0.65
C PRO A 150 11.71 -8.86 0.09
N PHE A 151 12.54 -7.81 0.07
CA PHE A 151 13.78 -7.73 0.81
C PHE A 151 13.77 -6.53 1.74
N THR A 152 13.89 -6.77 3.05
CA THR A 152 13.94 -5.69 4.05
C THR A 152 15.31 -5.02 4.04
N LEU A 153 15.35 -3.75 3.64
CA LEU A 153 16.55 -2.91 3.66
C LEU A 153 16.79 -2.30 5.04
N PHE A 154 15.71 -2.10 5.80
CA PHE A 154 15.75 -1.47 7.11
C PHE A 154 14.52 -1.81 7.91
N ASP A 155 14.73 -2.06 9.21
CA ASP A 155 13.68 -2.07 10.21
C ASP A 155 14.16 -1.36 11.48
N SER A 156 13.27 -0.65 12.14
CA SER A 156 13.54 0.04 13.38
C SER A 156 12.39 -0.14 14.34
N GLN A 157 12.72 -0.68 15.51
CA GLN A 157 11.83 -0.79 16.66
C GLN A 157 12.57 -0.20 17.86
N ALA A 158 11.93 0.71 18.56
CA ALA A 158 12.50 1.35 19.74
C ALA A 158 12.36 0.47 21.00
N ARG A 159 12.60 -0.85 20.90
CA ARG A 159 12.39 -1.80 21.99
C ARG A 159 13.61 -1.84 22.91
N TYR A 160 13.38 -1.74 24.22
CA TYR A 160 14.37 -1.82 25.32
C TYR A 160 15.34 -0.62 25.43
N TYR A 161 15.89 -0.10 24.37
CA TYR A 161 16.88 1.00 24.36
C TYR A 161 16.89 1.73 23.01
N ASP A 162 17.54 2.87 22.97
CA ASP A 162 17.81 3.59 21.72
C ASP A 162 18.88 2.86 20.91
N HIS A 163 18.47 2.27 19.79
CA HIS A 163 19.37 1.50 18.90
C HIS A 163 20.36 2.38 18.13
N GLY A 164 20.30 3.71 18.27
CA GLY A 164 21.22 4.62 17.62
C GLY A 164 21.23 4.56 16.09
N GLN A 165 20.09 4.22 15.49
CA GLN A 165 19.92 4.15 14.03
C GLN A 165 19.59 5.51 13.41
N PHE A 166 19.20 6.46 14.24
CA PHE A 166 18.83 7.82 13.85
C PHE A 166 19.74 8.84 14.54
N ALA A 167 20.11 9.89 13.82
CA ALA A 167 20.62 11.12 14.40
C ALA A 167 19.47 12.10 14.63
N SER A 168 19.68 13.04 15.55
CA SER A 168 18.72 14.09 15.85
C SER A 168 19.40 15.46 15.80
N ASN A 169 18.74 16.41 15.12
CA ASN A 169 19.12 17.82 15.16
C ASN A 169 18.01 18.60 15.87
N VAL A 170 18.37 19.29 16.90
CA VAL A 170 17.44 20.05 17.75
C VAL A 170 17.80 21.53 17.73
N ALA A 171 16.79 22.39 17.69
CA ALA A 171 16.95 23.82 17.78
C ALA A 171 16.00 24.41 18.84
N GLY A 172 16.43 25.50 19.46
CA GLY A 172 15.67 26.17 20.51
C GLY A 172 15.46 25.29 21.73
N THR A 173 14.21 25.08 22.12
CA THR A 173 13.82 24.24 23.26
C THR A 173 13.54 22.79 22.86
N GLY A 174 13.81 22.43 21.59
CA GLY A 174 13.60 21.08 21.07
C GLY A 174 14.33 20.01 21.90
N ASN A 175 13.73 18.86 22.05
CA ASN A 175 14.40 17.68 22.60
C ASN A 175 13.81 16.37 22.08
N VAL A 176 14.56 15.28 22.20
CA VAL A 176 14.13 13.91 21.89
C VAL A 176 14.19 13.09 23.16
N VAL A 177 13.08 12.44 23.51
CA VAL A 177 12.99 11.57 24.68
C VAL A 177 12.66 10.15 24.24
N TYR A 178 13.52 9.19 24.59
CA TYR A 178 13.20 7.78 24.45
C TYR A 178 12.27 7.32 25.58
N VAL A 179 11.13 6.74 25.23
CA VAL A 179 10.11 6.25 26.18
C VAL A 179 10.08 4.73 26.13
N ALA A 180 10.85 4.09 27.00
CA ALA A 180 11.00 2.63 27.05
C ALA A 180 9.65 1.90 27.24
N ALA A 181 8.76 2.44 28.06
CA ALA A 181 7.44 1.84 28.33
C ALA A 181 6.51 1.85 27.11
N GLN A 182 6.79 2.67 26.09
CA GLN A 182 6.00 2.77 24.86
C GLN A 182 6.78 2.30 23.63
N SER A 183 8.05 1.91 23.78
CA SER A 183 8.95 1.58 22.66
C SER A 183 8.92 2.67 21.57
N SER A 184 9.07 3.93 21.98
CA SER A 184 8.88 5.08 21.09
C SER A 184 9.82 6.23 21.44
N TYR A 185 9.87 7.22 20.56
CA TYR A 185 10.56 8.48 20.79
C TYR A 185 9.55 9.62 20.74
N GLN A 186 9.64 10.53 21.69
CA GLN A 186 8.91 11.80 21.71
C GLN A 186 9.83 12.91 21.20
N LEU A 187 9.40 13.57 20.13
CA LEU A 187 10.05 14.76 19.58
C LEU A 187 9.28 15.96 20.10
N ASN A 188 9.86 16.69 21.04
CA ASN A 188 9.19 17.79 21.72
C ASN A 188 9.75 19.12 21.27
N VAL A 189 8.90 20.11 21.10
CA VAL A 189 9.25 21.51 20.85
C VAL A 189 8.45 22.42 21.78
N GLY A 190 9.04 23.52 22.20
CA GLY A 190 8.33 24.54 22.95
C GLY A 190 7.40 25.39 22.07
N SER A 191 7.14 26.61 22.48
CA SER A 191 6.22 27.53 21.78
C SER A 191 6.93 28.58 20.91
N ALA A 192 8.25 28.68 20.99
CA ALA A 192 9.00 29.73 20.29
C ALA A 192 9.13 29.42 18.78
N SER A 193 9.15 30.48 17.97
CA SER A 193 9.46 30.38 16.54
C SER A 193 10.87 29.83 16.33
N GLY A 194 11.02 28.85 15.45
CA GLY A 194 12.29 28.22 15.13
C GLY A 194 12.64 27.02 16.02
N ASP A 195 11.87 26.75 17.08
CA ASP A 195 12.03 25.49 17.82
C ASP A 195 11.79 24.32 16.88
N SER A 196 12.69 23.34 16.87
CA SER A 196 12.54 22.19 15.98
C SER A 196 13.25 20.95 16.48
N VAL A 197 12.74 19.81 16.05
CA VAL A 197 13.40 18.51 16.14
C VAL A 197 13.31 17.83 14.80
N LEU A 198 14.47 17.51 14.25
CA LEU A 198 14.62 16.69 13.05
C LEU A 198 15.32 15.39 13.43
N ARG A 199 14.77 14.27 13.06
CA ARG A 199 15.34 12.95 13.33
C ARG A 199 15.43 12.16 12.04
N GLU A 200 16.64 11.75 11.64
CA GLU A 200 16.93 11.14 10.36
C GLU A 200 17.83 9.91 10.51
N THR A 201 17.64 8.89 9.67
CA THR A 201 18.48 7.70 9.69
C THR A 201 19.93 8.01 9.30
N LEU A 202 20.88 7.30 9.93
CA LEU A 202 22.32 7.47 9.68
C LEU A 202 22.76 7.04 8.28
N LYS A 203 21.90 6.30 7.57
CA LYS A 203 22.13 5.84 6.19
C LYS A 203 20.90 6.06 5.33
N PRO A 204 21.09 6.40 4.05
CA PRO A 204 20.02 6.33 3.07
C PRO A 204 19.83 4.88 2.59
N PHE A 205 18.64 4.57 2.08
CA PHE A 205 18.30 3.23 1.62
C PHE A 205 18.40 3.14 0.10
N PRO A 206 19.18 2.16 -0.42
CA PRO A 206 19.45 2.07 -1.84
C PRO A 206 18.21 1.70 -2.62
N TYR A 207 17.88 2.49 -3.62
CA TYR A 207 16.88 2.18 -4.63
C TYR A 207 17.50 1.40 -5.78
N GLN A 208 16.82 0.38 -6.28
CA GLN A 208 17.20 -0.35 -7.49
C GLN A 208 16.17 -0.14 -8.61
N PRO A 209 16.57 0.42 -9.76
CA PRO A 209 15.67 0.61 -10.89
C PRO A 209 14.96 -0.67 -11.31
N GLY A 210 13.65 -0.56 -11.60
CA GLY A 210 12.81 -1.70 -11.97
C GLY A 210 12.20 -2.47 -10.79
N LYS A 211 12.43 -2.00 -9.56
CA LYS A 211 11.80 -2.50 -8.34
C LYS A 211 11.08 -1.36 -7.65
N SER A 212 10.00 -1.64 -6.93
CA SER A 212 9.41 -0.64 -6.05
C SER A 212 10.04 -0.67 -4.66
N GLN A 213 10.09 0.49 -4.03
CA GLN A 213 10.57 0.64 -2.66
C GLN A 213 9.40 1.08 -1.78
N LEU A 214 8.97 0.17 -0.92
CA LEU A 214 7.92 0.41 0.05
C LEU A 214 8.53 0.89 1.37
N THR A 215 8.08 2.03 1.87
CA THR A 215 8.38 2.48 3.22
C THR A 215 7.11 2.56 4.05
N MET A 216 7.21 2.14 5.32
CA MET A 216 6.14 2.29 6.30
C MET A 216 6.70 2.97 7.55
N ASN A 217 5.99 4.00 8.02
CA ASN A 217 6.39 4.78 9.18
C ASN A 217 5.22 4.89 10.14
N THR A 218 5.45 4.50 11.39
CA THR A 218 4.44 4.61 12.45
C THR A 218 4.71 5.86 13.28
N PHE A 219 3.69 6.67 13.44
CA PHE A 219 3.78 7.96 14.11
C PHE A 219 2.47 8.38 14.78
N CYS A 220 2.55 9.42 15.59
CA CYS A 220 1.41 10.16 16.09
C CYS A 220 1.79 11.65 16.07
N PHE A 221 1.03 12.46 15.33
CA PHE A 221 1.22 13.92 15.33
C PHE A 221 0.55 14.55 16.55
N ASP A 222 1.02 15.73 16.93
CA ASP A 222 0.28 16.59 17.84
C ASP A 222 -0.96 17.16 17.15
N THR A 223 -1.89 17.66 17.96
CA THR A 223 -3.03 18.43 17.46
C THR A 223 -2.55 19.59 16.58
N PRO A 224 -3.15 19.79 15.41
CA PRO A 224 -2.78 20.90 14.55
C PRO A 224 -2.85 22.25 15.28
N LYS A 225 -1.79 23.05 15.20
CA LYS A 225 -1.68 24.40 15.75
C LYS A 225 -1.10 25.30 14.67
N THR A 226 -1.58 26.51 14.56
CA THR A 226 -1.01 27.48 13.60
C THR A 226 0.51 27.57 13.78
N ASN A 227 1.27 27.54 12.71
CA ASN A 227 2.73 27.55 12.63
C ASN A 227 3.42 26.25 13.11
N LEU A 228 2.71 25.23 13.55
CA LEU A 228 3.28 23.92 13.85
C LEU A 228 3.32 23.07 12.59
N ARG A 229 4.50 22.72 12.12
CA ARG A 229 4.68 21.83 10.97
C ARG A 229 5.24 20.48 11.42
N GLN A 230 4.58 19.39 11.02
CA GLN A 230 4.95 18.01 11.34
C GLN A 230 5.07 17.20 10.05
N ARG A 231 6.15 16.42 9.90
CA ARG A 231 6.47 15.66 8.69
C ARG A 231 6.98 14.27 9.02
N VAL A 232 6.63 13.29 8.20
CA VAL A 232 7.13 11.92 8.28
C VAL A 232 7.20 11.29 6.90
N GLY A 233 8.28 10.57 6.61
CA GLY A 233 8.40 9.88 5.32
C GLY A 233 9.83 9.47 4.97
N LEU A 234 10.03 9.23 3.68
CA LEU A 234 11.29 8.90 3.05
C LEU A 234 11.83 10.15 2.33
N PHE A 235 12.61 10.98 3.04
CA PHE A 235 13.07 12.25 2.49
C PHE A 235 14.30 12.81 3.20
N ASP A 236 15.02 13.66 2.51
CA ASP A 236 16.09 14.49 3.06
C ASP A 236 15.82 15.99 2.85
N ALA A 237 16.85 16.81 2.85
CA ALA A 237 16.72 18.26 2.64
C ALA A 237 16.33 18.62 1.20
N ASN A 238 16.64 17.76 0.23
CA ASN A 238 16.54 18.05 -1.20
C ASN A 238 15.44 17.26 -1.92
N ASP A 239 15.30 15.99 -1.60
CA ASP A 239 14.42 15.05 -2.31
C ASP A 239 13.57 14.26 -1.31
N GLY A 240 12.45 13.73 -1.76
CA GLY A 240 11.70 12.73 -1.03
C GLY A 240 10.20 12.83 -1.11
N VAL A 241 9.56 11.85 -0.45
CA VAL A 241 8.11 11.75 -0.31
C VAL A 241 7.74 11.67 1.16
N PHE A 242 6.77 12.48 1.59
CA PHE A 242 6.37 12.56 2.99
C PHE A 242 4.92 12.99 3.18
N PHE A 243 4.38 12.65 4.32
CA PHE A 243 3.13 13.19 4.84
C PHE A 243 3.44 14.40 5.72
N GLU A 244 2.70 15.48 5.53
CA GLU A 244 2.85 16.74 6.27
C GLU A 244 1.52 17.20 6.85
N ASN A 245 1.57 17.71 8.10
CA ASN A 245 0.58 18.62 8.63
C ASN A 245 1.26 19.99 8.83
N ASP A 246 0.71 21.05 8.22
CA ASP A 246 1.29 22.40 8.28
C ASP A 246 0.74 23.26 9.42
N GLY A 247 -0.01 22.64 10.32
CA GLY A 247 -0.72 23.30 11.41
C GLY A 247 -2.17 23.63 11.08
N THR A 248 -2.60 23.45 9.84
CA THR A 248 -3.97 23.69 9.38
C THR A 248 -4.49 22.53 8.53
N TYR A 249 -3.72 22.08 7.56
CA TYR A 249 -4.10 21.06 6.58
C TYR A 249 -3.09 19.93 6.53
N ASN A 250 -3.55 18.79 6.06
CA ASN A 250 -2.73 17.64 5.75
C ASN A 250 -2.38 17.61 4.25
N TYR A 251 -1.15 17.17 3.95
CA TYR A 251 -0.65 17.06 2.59
C TYR A 251 0.15 15.77 2.41
N PHE A 252 0.10 15.20 1.22
CA PHE A 252 1.22 14.42 0.70
C PHE A 252 2.08 15.32 -0.16
N VAL A 253 3.39 15.15 -0.04
CA VAL A 253 4.36 16.04 -0.66
C VAL A 253 5.46 15.23 -1.31
N ILE A 254 5.79 15.56 -2.57
CA ILE A 254 7.07 15.20 -3.20
C ILE A 254 7.95 16.44 -3.23
N ARG A 255 9.13 16.33 -2.62
CA ARG A 255 10.20 17.33 -2.70
C ARG A 255 11.15 16.94 -3.82
N SER A 256 11.54 17.88 -4.64
CA SER A 256 12.36 17.66 -5.82
C SER A 256 13.62 18.53 -5.83
N GLY A 257 14.77 17.91 -5.65
CA GLY A 257 16.07 18.56 -5.89
C GLY A 257 16.31 18.92 -7.37
N SER A 258 15.63 18.22 -8.29
CA SER A 258 15.73 18.48 -9.73
C SER A 258 15.06 19.79 -10.14
N THR A 259 13.94 20.13 -9.52
CA THR A 259 13.16 21.33 -9.83
C THR A 259 13.33 22.44 -8.79
N GLY A 260 13.80 22.09 -7.58
CA GLY A 260 13.86 22.98 -6.43
C GLY A 260 12.48 23.31 -5.84
N ALA A 261 11.44 22.54 -6.19
CA ALA A 261 10.06 22.76 -5.79
C ALA A 261 9.48 21.57 -5.01
N GLU A 262 8.39 21.81 -4.32
CA GLU A 262 7.56 20.77 -3.69
C GLU A 262 6.25 20.63 -4.46
N GLU A 263 5.93 19.41 -4.87
CA GLU A 263 4.59 19.04 -5.34
C GLU A 263 3.76 18.68 -4.11
N ARG A 264 2.87 19.58 -3.71
CA ARG A 264 2.06 19.47 -2.49
C ARG A 264 0.60 19.23 -2.84
N VAL A 265 0.03 18.13 -2.40
CA VAL A 265 -1.37 17.81 -2.64
C VAL A 265 -2.12 17.74 -1.32
N ARG A 266 -3.04 18.70 -1.13
CA ARG A 266 -3.87 18.78 0.09
C ARG A 266 -4.84 17.61 0.16
N GLN A 267 -5.20 17.20 1.37
CA GLN A 267 -6.01 16.01 1.66
C GLN A 267 -7.34 15.97 0.87
N ASP A 268 -8.01 17.10 0.71
CA ASP A 268 -9.27 17.19 -0.04
C ASP A 268 -9.11 17.00 -1.56
N SER A 269 -7.88 17.06 -2.04
CA SER A 269 -7.48 16.89 -3.44
C SER A 269 -6.78 15.55 -3.71
N TRP A 270 -6.72 14.64 -2.75
CA TRP A 270 -6.19 13.30 -2.99
C TRP A 270 -7.07 12.57 -3.99
N ASN A 271 -6.44 11.90 -4.95
CA ASN A 271 -7.11 11.41 -6.16
C ASN A 271 -7.64 9.97 -6.06
N VAL A 272 -7.43 9.27 -4.94
CA VAL A 272 -7.93 7.90 -4.72
C VAL A 272 -8.89 7.86 -3.53
N ASP A 273 -8.43 8.27 -2.35
CA ASP A 273 -9.24 8.31 -1.14
C ASP A 273 -8.78 9.45 -0.23
N ASN A 274 -9.63 10.43 -0.04
CA ASN A 274 -9.24 11.63 0.73
C ASN A 274 -9.34 11.47 2.25
N LEU A 275 -9.86 10.36 2.74
CA LEU A 275 -10.03 10.06 4.17
C LEU A 275 -10.66 11.20 4.98
N LEU A 276 -11.65 11.89 4.40
CA LEU A 276 -12.42 12.95 5.09
C LEU A 276 -13.72 12.45 5.72
N GLY A 277 -14.02 11.16 5.58
CA GLY A 277 -15.24 10.54 6.06
C GLY A 277 -16.44 10.75 5.13
N GLY A 278 -17.57 10.14 5.48
CA GLY A 278 -18.84 10.33 4.76
C GLY A 278 -19.04 9.45 3.52
N GLY A 279 -18.02 8.75 3.04
CA GLY A 279 -18.14 7.89 1.85
C GLY A 279 -18.24 8.66 0.53
N GLY A 280 -18.55 7.94 -0.57
CA GLY A 280 -18.69 8.51 -1.90
C GLY A 280 -17.43 8.37 -2.76
N THR A 281 -17.42 8.99 -3.95
CA THR A 281 -16.36 8.82 -4.95
C THR A 281 -14.99 9.35 -4.51
N SER A 282 -14.97 10.41 -3.70
CA SER A 282 -13.73 11.02 -3.19
C SER A 282 -13.23 10.36 -1.90
N ASN A 283 -14.07 9.61 -1.21
CA ASN A 283 -13.74 8.86 0.01
C ASN A 283 -14.43 7.49 -0.05
N PRO A 284 -13.98 6.58 -0.93
CA PRO A 284 -14.62 5.28 -1.11
C PRO A 284 -14.54 4.38 0.13
N SER A 285 -13.53 4.54 0.98
CA SER A 285 -13.43 3.79 2.24
C SER A 285 -14.40 4.26 3.31
N GLY A 286 -14.91 5.49 3.24
CA GLY A 286 -15.71 6.13 4.29
C GLY A 286 -14.91 6.48 5.56
N ILE A 287 -13.60 6.28 5.57
CA ILE A 287 -12.73 6.49 6.74
C ILE A 287 -12.45 7.99 6.92
N THR A 288 -12.31 8.41 8.19
CA THR A 288 -11.80 9.73 8.56
C THR A 288 -10.41 9.59 9.15
N LEU A 289 -9.42 10.31 8.59
CA LEU A 289 -8.06 10.32 9.10
C LEU A 289 -7.93 11.26 10.29
N TYR A 290 -7.33 10.74 11.36
CA TYR A 290 -6.99 11.51 12.57
C TYR A 290 -5.48 11.41 12.82
N PRO A 291 -4.62 12.31 12.27
CA PRO A 291 -3.16 12.22 12.42
C PRO A 291 -2.68 12.30 13.87
N GLN A 292 -3.48 12.85 14.77
CA GLN A 292 -3.25 12.90 16.22
C GLN A 292 -3.55 11.57 16.95
N ARG A 293 -3.88 10.54 16.21
CA ARG A 293 -3.88 9.14 16.68
C ARG A 293 -2.72 8.41 16.04
N THR A 294 -2.35 7.26 16.56
CA THR A 294 -1.30 6.44 15.94
C THR A 294 -1.68 6.03 14.53
N GLN A 295 -0.79 6.29 13.58
CA GLN A 295 -0.97 6.00 12.16
C GLN A 295 0.21 5.20 11.62
N ILE A 296 -0.04 4.38 10.61
CA ILE A 296 0.99 3.78 9.77
C ILE A 296 0.86 4.39 8.39
N MET A 297 1.74 5.36 8.06
CA MET A 297 1.84 5.90 6.71
C MET A 297 2.70 4.99 5.86
N PHE A 298 2.30 4.75 4.61
CA PHE A 298 3.16 4.10 3.63
C PHE A 298 3.40 5.01 2.42
N ALA A 299 4.57 4.83 1.81
CA ALA A 299 4.87 5.30 0.47
C ALA A 299 5.50 4.16 -0.33
N ASP A 300 4.92 3.87 -1.48
CA ASP A 300 5.40 2.89 -2.45
C ASP A 300 5.95 3.67 -3.66
N VAL A 301 7.26 3.64 -3.80
CA VAL A 301 8.01 4.50 -4.72
C VAL A 301 8.52 3.69 -5.90
N GLU A 302 7.94 3.92 -7.07
CA GLU A 302 8.48 3.52 -8.36
C GLU A 302 9.21 4.73 -8.96
N TRP A 303 10.52 4.84 -8.74
CA TRP A 303 11.21 6.05 -9.17
C TRP A 303 11.51 6.06 -10.68
N LEU A 304 12.42 5.21 -11.18
CA LEU A 304 12.89 5.22 -12.58
C LEU A 304 13.06 6.64 -13.19
N GLY A 305 13.13 7.66 -12.31
CA GLY A 305 13.19 9.08 -12.66
C GLY A 305 11.86 9.74 -12.97
N VAL A 306 10.89 9.00 -13.50
CA VAL A 306 9.59 9.51 -13.98
C VAL A 306 8.41 8.57 -13.62
N GLY A 307 8.64 7.59 -12.79
CA GLY A 307 7.61 6.65 -12.36
C GLY A 307 6.56 7.26 -11.44
N SER A 308 5.68 6.42 -10.90
CA SER A 308 4.62 6.83 -9.99
C SER A 308 4.98 6.61 -8.53
N VAL A 309 4.35 7.38 -7.65
CA VAL A 309 4.43 7.19 -6.20
C VAL A 309 3.04 7.04 -5.64
N ARG A 310 2.79 5.92 -4.95
CA ARG A 310 1.55 5.66 -4.22
C ARG A 310 1.76 5.97 -2.75
N VAL A 311 0.83 6.71 -2.17
CA VAL A 311 0.89 7.08 -0.75
C VAL A 311 -0.45 6.85 -0.07
N GLY A 312 -0.40 6.52 1.20
CA GLY A 312 -1.60 6.26 1.98
C GLY A 312 -1.31 5.78 3.40
N PHE A 313 -2.28 5.09 3.96
CA PHE A 313 -2.22 4.60 5.34
C PHE A 313 -2.59 3.12 5.41
N VAL A 314 -2.01 2.41 6.38
CA VAL A 314 -2.46 1.06 6.73
C VAL A 314 -3.45 1.18 7.88
N ILE A 315 -4.71 0.84 7.63
CA ILE A 315 -5.81 0.96 8.60
C ILE A 315 -6.50 -0.41 8.68
N ASP A 316 -6.67 -0.93 9.88
CA ASP A 316 -7.27 -2.24 10.13
C ASP A 316 -6.65 -3.38 9.30
N GLY A 317 -5.32 -3.32 9.10
CA GLY A 317 -4.57 -4.31 8.34
C GLY A 317 -4.68 -4.20 6.82
N ALA A 318 -5.39 -3.22 6.29
CA ALA A 318 -5.54 -2.97 4.86
C ALA A 318 -4.77 -1.73 4.40
N TYR A 319 -4.16 -1.82 3.21
CA TYR A 319 -3.57 -0.65 2.55
C TYR A 319 -4.66 0.22 1.94
N VAL A 320 -4.83 1.42 2.46
CA VAL A 320 -5.73 2.44 1.90
C VAL A 320 -4.90 3.41 1.08
N ASN A 321 -4.90 3.23 -0.24
CA ASN A 321 -4.28 4.20 -1.15
C ASN A 321 -5.05 5.51 -1.10
N CYS A 322 -4.36 6.61 -0.81
CA CYS A 322 -4.96 7.93 -0.70
C CYS A 322 -4.69 8.79 -1.94
N HIS A 323 -3.45 8.77 -2.40
CA HIS A 323 -3.04 9.55 -3.56
C HIS A 323 -1.99 8.82 -4.40
N ILE A 324 -2.01 9.07 -5.71
CA ILE A 324 -1.00 8.59 -6.65
C ILE A 324 -0.45 9.80 -7.40
N PHE A 325 0.83 10.05 -7.23
CA PHE A 325 1.59 10.99 -8.06
C PHE A 325 2.01 10.29 -9.35
N ASN A 326 1.69 10.87 -10.50
CA ASN A 326 2.04 10.33 -11.81
C ASN A 326 2.91 11.32 -12.56
N HIS A 327 4.08 10.90 -13.04
CA HIS A 327 5.05 11.77 -13.67
C HIS A 327 5.31 11.42 -15.14
N ALA A 328 5.22 10.14 -15.51
CA ALA A 328 5.45 9.70 -16.89
C ALA A 328 4.34 10.20 -17.82
N ASN A 329 4.73 10.66 -19.00
CA ASN A 329 3.82 11.14 -20.04
C ASN A 329 2.90 12.30 -19.62
N GLN A 330 3.32 13.09 -18.62
CA GLN A 330 2.61 14.29 -18.22
C GLN A 330 3.10 15.51 -19.00
N SER A 331 2.16 16.39 -19.37
CA SER A 331 2.49 17.61 -20.11
C SER A 331 3.43 18.52 -19.31
N GLY A 332 4.53 18.93 -19.92
CA GLY A 332 5.53 19.78 -19.28
C GLY A 332 6.59 19.07 -18.45
N ASN A 333 6.42 17.80 -18.17
CA ASN A 333 7.42 17.01 -17.44
C ASN A 333 8.54 16.53 -18.37
N THR A 334 9.67 17.22 -18.31
CA THR A 334 10.88 16.91 -19.10
C THR A 334 12.09 16.52 -18.24
N LYS A 335 11.91 16.44 -16.92
CA LYS A 335 12.96 16.14 -15.94
C LYS A 335 12.50 15.03 -14.98
N VAL A 336 13.45 14.47 -14.27
CA VAL A 336 13.17 13.55 -13.16
C VAL A 336 12.40 14.31 -12.06
N TYR A 337 11.45 13.65 -11.42
CA TYR A 337 10.66 14.27 -10.35
C TYR A 337 11.41 14.37 -9.01
N MET A 338 12.43 13.53 -8.81
CA MET A 338 13.43 13.62 -7.73
C MET A 338 14.80 13.32 -8.31
N THR A 339 15.88 13.90 -7.76
CA THR A 339 17.23 13.60 -8.23
C THR A 339 17.69 12.21 -7.85
N THR A 340 17.15 11.67 -6.79
CA THR A 340 17.43 10.32 -6.27
C THR A 340 16.23 9.75 -5.54
N ALA A 341 16.12 8.43 -5.52
CA ALA A 341 15.25 7.68 -4.61
C ALA A 341 16.04 6.93 -3.53
N THR A 342 17.35 7.12 -3.47
CA THR A 342 18.18 6.62 -2.37
C THR A 342 18.11 7.63 -1.24
N LEU A 343 17.16 7.44 -0.32
CA LEU A 343 16.75 8.43 0.65
C LEU A 343 16.73 7.84 2.07
N PRO A 344 16.89 8.69 3.10
CA PRO A 344 16.71 8.31 4.51
C PRO A 344 15.25 8.38 4.92
N ILE A 345 14.91 7.72 6.04
CA ILE A 345 13.68 8.01 6.78
C ILE A 345 13.91 9.24 7.66
N ARG A 346 12.91 10.12 7.68
CA ARG A 346 12.96 11.34 8.48
C ARG A 346 11.62 11.63 9.15
N TYR A 347 11.71 12.07 10.39
CA TYR A 347 10.64 12.65 11.21
C TYR A 347 11.02 14.07 11.55
N GLU A 348 10.08 15.00 11.47
CA GLU A 348 10.33 16.42 11.68
C GLU A 348 9.14 17.10 12.36
N ILE A 349 9.42 17.83 13.42
CA ILE A 349 8.48 18.78 14.03
C ILE A 349 9.17 20.14 14.13
N THR A 350 8.51 21.19 13.65
CA THR A 350 9.12 22.53 13.53
C THR A 350 8.09 23.61 13.74
N ASN A 351 8.42 24.61 14.55
CA ASN A 351 7.65 25.84 14.68
C ASN A 351 8.11 26.85 13.62
N THR A 352 7.29 27.05 12.58
CA THR A 352 7.55 28.02 11.51
C THR A 352 7.27 29.48 11.94
N GLY A 353 6.65 29.66 13.09
CA GLY A 353 6.34 30.89 13.79
C GLY A 353 6.06 30.57 15.26
N ALA A 354 5.61 31.49 16.05
CA ALA A 354 5.18 31.21 17.42
C ALA A 354 3.94 30.31 17.44
N VAL A 355 3.93 29.32 18.33
CA VAL A 355 2.88 28.28 18.45
C VAL A 355 2.17 28.42 19.80
N ALA A 356 0.90 28.06 19.87
CA ALA A 356 0.13 28.07 21.09
C ALA A 356 0.49 26.86 21.98
N GLY A 357 1.50 27.06 22.85
CA GLY A 357 1.98 26.04 23.79
C GLY A 357 2.89 24.96 23.18
N ASP A 358 3.42 24.12 24.02
CA ASP A 358 4.34 23.05 23.67
C ASP A 358 3.67 22.03 22.76
N SER A 359 4.47 21.35 21.96
CA SER A 359 4.00 20.36 20.99
C SER A 359 4.88 19.12 20.99
N MET A 360 4.29 17.97 20.69
CA MET A 360 4.96 16.68 20.73
C MET A 360 4.52 15.80 19.57
N MET A 361 5.49 15.29 18.82
CA MET A 361 5.29 14.25 17.82
C MET A 361 5.89 12.94 18.34
N THR A 362 5.21 11.80 18.11
CA THR A 362 5.72 10.49 18.49
C THR A 362 6.19 9.72 17.26
N GLN A 363 7.43 9.23 17.31
CA GLN A 363 8.00 8.23 16.38
C GLN A 363 7.94 6.85 17.03
N ILE A 364 7.47 5.81 16.30
CA ILE A 364 7.36 4.45 16.84
C ILE A 364 8.25 3.50 16.05
N CYS A 365 7.79 2.99 14.91
CA CYS A 365 8.52 2.04 14.07
C CYS A 365 8.69 2.57 12.65
N SER A 366 9.70 2.05 11.96
CA SER A 366 9.92 2.33 10.54
C SER A 366 10.48 1.13 9.83
N THR A 367 10.08 0.93 8.58
CA THR A 367 10.68 -0.10 7.71
C THR A 367 10.81 0.41 6.28
N VAL A 368 11.83 -0.09 5.59
CA VAL A 368 12.03 0.10 4.15
C VAL A 368 12.25 -1.26 3.50
N ILE A 369 11.46 -1.55 2.49
CA ILE A 369 11.43 -2.84 1.80
C ILE A 369 11.62 -2.61 0.30
N SER A 370 12.51 -3.38 -0.32
CA SER A 370 12.58 -3.50 -1.78
C SER A 370 11.68 -4.65 -2.21
N GLU A 371 10.59 -4.35 -2.91
CA GLU A 371 9.58 -5.34 -3.27
C GLU A 371 9.94 -6.22 -4.47
N GLY A 372 11.07 -6.03 -5.07
CA GLY A 372 11.61 -6.89 -6.11
C GLY A 372 12.85 -7.68 -5.69
N GLY A 373 13.04 -7.89 -4.37
CA GLY A 373 14.29 -8.39 -3.83
C GLY A 373 15.42 -7.36 -3.92
N PHE A 374 16.63 -7.73 -3.60
CA PHE A 374 17.80 -6.86 -3.72
C PHE A 374 19.01 -7.63 -4.23
N GLN A 375 19.74 -7.07 -5.18
CA GLN A 375 20.94 -7.66 -5.74
C GLN A 375 22.09 -6.65 -5.72
N LEU A 376 23.20 -7.01 -5.12
CA LEU A 376 24.41 -6.15 -5.08
C LEU A 376 25.20 -6.16 -6.39
N SER A 377 24.96 -7.15 -7.25
CA SER A 377 25.61 -7.26 -8.55
C SER A 377 24.89 -6.41 -9.60
N GLY A 378 25.46 -5.37 -10.07
CA GLY A 378 24.89 -4.67 -11.23
C GLY A 378 25.57 -3.37 -11.59
N SER A 379 25.76 -2.46 -10.67
CA SER A 379 26.34 -1.14 -10.95
C SER A 379 27.47 -0.76 -9.97
N GLY A 380 27.94 -1.72 -9.19
CA GLY A 380 28.97 -1.46 -8.19
C GLY A 380 30.33 -1.21 -8.82
N ASN A 381 30.98 -0.15 -8.40
CA ASN A 381 32.41 0.07 -8.64
C ASN A 381 33.18 -0.49 -7.47
N PRO A 382 33.64 -1.78 -7.50
CA PRO A 382 34.38 -2.34 -6.40
C PRO A 382 35.70 -1.59 -6.23
N ARG A 383 36.07 -1.31 -5.01
CA ARG A 383 37.30 -0.66 -4.63
C ARG A 383 37.94 -1.44 -3.50
N ALA A 384 39.28 -1.43 -3.44
CA ALA A 384 40.05 -2.08 -2.38
C ALA A 384 41.11 -1.12 -1.86
N ALA A 385 41.41 -1.24 -0.58
CA ALA A 385 42.54 -0.58 0.05
C ALA A 385 43.31 -1.62 0.88
N SER A 386 44.63 -1.60 0.82
CA SER A 386 45.45 -2.54 1.57
C SER A 386 46.80 -1.93 1.94
N HIS A 387 47.39 -2.42 3.01
CA HIS A 387 48.82 -2.24 3.27
C HIS A 387 49.63 -3.10 2.31
N ALA A 388 50.82 -2.64 1.97
CA ALA A 388 51.78 -3.45 1.23
C ALA A 388 52.38 -4.54 2.15
N LEU A 389 52.52 -5.77 1.63
CA LEU A 389 53.09 -6.89 2.38
C LEU A 389 54.53 -6.62 2.89
N GLY A 390 55.31 -5.80 2.16
CA GLY A 390 56.65 -5.41 2.55
C GLY A 390 56.73 -4.37 3.67
N THR A 391 55.60 -3.76 4.04
CA THR A 391 55.55 -2.74 5.10
C THR A 391 54.38 -3.03 6.06
N PRO A 392 54.48 -4.12 6.84
CA PRO A 392 53.39 -4.49 7.75
C PRO A 392 53.25 -3.47 8.88
N VAL A 393 52.04 -3.32 9.36
CA VAL A 393 51.74 -2.46 10.52
C VAL A 393 52.28 -3.13 11.78
N ARG A 394 53.09 -2.39 12.55
CA ARG A 394 53.54 -2.84 13.87
C ARG A 394 52.43 -2.61 14.89
N LEU A 395 52.07 -3.67 15.59
CA LEU A 395 51.15 -3.62 16.71
C LEU A 395 51.91 -3.42 18.01
N PRO A 396 51.34 -2.74 19.00
CA PRO A 396 51.98 -2.58 20.32
C PRO A 396 51.99 -3.89 21.09
N ASN A 397 53.00 -4.06 21.98
CA ASN A 397 53.11 -5.24 22.85
C ASN A 397 52.36 -5.09 24.19
N ASP A 398 51.57 -4.06 24.35
CA ASP A 398 50.86 -3.70 25.60
C ASP A 398 49.43 -4.15 25.62
N GLN A 399 49.03 -5.03 24.71
CA GLN A 399 47.65 -5.53 24.52
C GLN A 399 46.64 -4.44 24.15
N SER A 400 47.08 -3.25 23.74
CA SER A 400 46.22 -2.20 23.24
C SER A 400 45.84 -2.46 21.78
N PHE A 401 44.62 -2.02 21.40
CA PHE A 401 44.17 -2.08 20.01
C PHE A 401 44.63 -0.83 19.26
N LYS A 402 45.27 -1.04 18.14
CA LYS A 402 45.75 0.02 17.25
C LYS A 402 44.95 0.01 15.96
N PRO A 403 44.37 1.14 15.52
CA PRO A 403 43.75 1.20 14.20
C PRO A 403 44.75 0.87 13.10
N VAL A 404 44.37 -0.08 12.24
CA VAL A 404 45.20 -0.55 11.12
C VAL A 404 44.75 0.10 9.82
N ILE A 405 43.48 0.13 9.60
CA ILE A 405 42.85 0.75 8.43
C ILE A 405 41.49 1.33 8.82
N ALA A 406 41.17 2.47 8.26
CA ALA A 406 39.85 3.07 8.35
C ALA A 406 39.30 3.38 6.96
N ILE A 407 38.02 3.18 6.74
CA ILE A 407 37.30 3.56 5.52
C ILE A 407 36.08 4.41 5.88
N ARG A 408 35.72 5.36 5.00
CA ARG A 408 34.55 6.21 5.19
C ARG A 408 33.98 6.70 3.86
N LEU A 409 32.79 7.28 3.91
CA LEU A 409 32.27 8.06 2.81
C LEU A 409 33.11 9.32 2.58
N LYS A 410 33.24 9.73 1.34
CA LYS A 410 33.77 11.05 1.00
C LYS A 410 32.77 12.12 1.43
N SER A 411 33.27 13.19 2.06
CA SER A 411 32.40 14.25 2.62
C SER A 411 31.53 14.96 1.57
N THR A 412 31.90 14.90 0.31
CA THR A 412 31.09 15.41 -0.81
C THR A 412 29.98 14.45 -1.27
N ASN A 413 30.00 13.18 -0.82
CA ASN A 413 29.16 12.10 -1.31
C ASN A 413 28.52 11.32 -0.15
N LEU A 414 27.99 12.03 0.84
CA LEU A 414 27.48 11.43 2.09
C LEU A 414 26.24 10.57 1.91
N ASN A 415 25.52 10.73 0.81
CA ASN A 415 24.34 9.90 0.47
C ASN A 415 24.70 8.74 -0.46
N ALA A 416 25.98 8.48 -0.72
CA ALA A 416 26.41 7.31 -1.47
C ALA A 416 26.18 6.03 -0.68
N VAL A 417 25.79 4.96 -1.37
CA VAL A 417 25.68 3.62 -0.80
C VAL A 417 27.01 2.91 -0.97
N VAL A 418 27.68 2.66 0.13
CA VAL A 418 28.94 1.93 0.18
C VAL A 418 28.84 0.79 1.20
N ILE A 419 29.04 -0.43 0.72
CA ILE A 419 28.93 -1.64 1.52
C ILE A 419 30.27 -2.37 1.49
N PRO A 420 30.95 -2.53 2.63
CA PRO A 420 32.12 -3.40 2.74
C PRO A 420 31.73 -4.84 2.39
N ILE A 421 32.45 -5.47 1.47
CA ILE A 421 32.12 -6.82 0.99
C ILE A 421 32.96 -7.86 1.73
N ASN A 422 34.26 -7.62 1.83
CA ASN A 422 35.16 -8.54 2.48
C ASN A 422 36.40 -7.82 3.03
N TYR A 423 37.10 -8.48 3.94
CA TYR A 423 38.40 -8.09 4.41
C TYR A 423 39.31 -9.32 4.56
N SER A 424 40.63 -9.08 4.51
CA SER A 424 41.63 -10.11 4.73
C SER A 424 42.71 -9.56 5.66
N LEU A 425 43.02 -10.30 6.70
CA LEU A 425 44.10 -9.98 7.66
C LEU A 425 45.19 -11.05 7.58
N VAL A 426 46.40 -10.61 7.26
CA VAL A 426 47.57 -11.50 7.10
C VAL A 426 48.60 -11.14 8.13
N PRO A 427 48.75 -11.91 9.22
CA PRO A 427 49.87 -11.75 10.15
C PRO A 427 51.20 -12.14 9.50
N VAL A 428 52.21 -11.31 9.66
CA VAL A 428 53.58 -11.59 9.13
C VAL A 428 54.55 -12.08 10.21
N ALA A 429 54.06 -12.30 11.43
CA ALA A 429 54.83 -12.84 12.55
C ALA A 429 54.05 -13.99 13.20
N ALA A 430 54.79 -14.96 13.75
CA ALA A 430 54.22 -16.08 14.51
C ALA A 430 53.70 -15.57 15.86
N SER A 431 52.37 -15.39 15.94
CA SER A 431 51.69 -14.95 17.16
C SER A 431 50.17 -15.17 17.05
N ILE A 432 49.49 -15.01 18.16
CA ILE A 432 48.04 -14.90 18.19
C ILE A 432 47.68 -13.41 18.23
N PHE A 433 46.90 -12.98 17.27
CA PHE A 433 46.41 -11.61 17.18
C PHE A 433 44.93 -11.59 17.44
N GLN A 434 44.48 -10.65 18.26
CA GLN A 434 43.08 -10.31 18.39
C GLN A 434 42.79 -9.10 17.52
N TYR A 435 41.67 -9.13 16.76
CA TYR A 435 41.22 -7.97 16.00
C TYR A 435 39.81 -7.59 16.38
N ARG A 436 39.47 -6.34 16.16
CA ARG A 436 38.14 -5.79 16.26
C ARG A 436 37.80 -4.98 15.03
N ILE A 437 36.57 -5.04 14.65
CA ILE A 437 35.98 -4.17 13.64
C ILE A 437 34.98 -3.24 14.32
N TYR A 438 35.14 -1.96 14.04
CA TYR A 438 34.24 -0.93 14.58
C TYR A 438 33.44 -0.31 13.46
N LYS A 439 32.15 -0.05 13.73
CA LYS A 439 31.25 0.79 12.93
C LYS A 439 30.93 2.07 13.69
N LYS A 440 30.39 3.08 13.01
CA LYS A 440 30.18 4.42 13.56
C LYS A 440 31.41 4.98 14.26
N ALA A 441 32.56 4.61 13.76
CA ALA A 441 33.81 4.97 14.39
C ALA A 441 34.28 6.36 13.95
N ILE A 442 35.12 6.94 14.77
CA ILE A 442 35.94 8.11 14.47
C ILE A 442 37.38 7.80 14.85
N THR A 443 38.28 8.05 13.94
CA THR A 443 39.72 7.95 14.21
C THR A 443 40.40 9.32 14.20
N SER A 444 41.58 9.38 14.80
CA SER A 444 42.46 10.55 14.69
C SER A 444 43.74 10.21 13.95
N GLY A 445 44.40 11.21 13.37
CA GLY A 445 45.67 11.08 12.66
C GLY A 445 45.61 10.39 11.30
N GLY A 446 46.75 10.31 10.66
CA GLY A 446 46.84 9.81 9.29
C GLY A 446 46.32 10.76 8.23
N THR A 447 46.23 10.26 7.00
CA THR A 447 45.71 11.03 5.85
C THR A 447 44.64 10.23 5.13
N TRP A 448 43.57 10.89 4.82
CA TRP A 448 42.49 10.32 4.03
C TRP A 448 42.81 10.40 2.54
N THR A 449 42.73 9.29 1.86
CA THR A 449 43.01 9.15 0.43
C THR A 449 41.75 8.67 -0.29
N ASP A 450 41.41 9.30 -1.41
CA ASP A 450 40.33 8.81 -2.28
C ASP A 450 40.75 7.45 -2.88
N SER A 451 39.86 6.46 -2.84
CA SER A 451 40.16 5.14 -3.40
C SER A 451 40.27 5.16 -4.93
N ALA A 452 39.67 6.15 -5.58
CA ALA A 452 39.83 6.55 -6.97
C ALA A 452 39.29 7.97 -7.14
N ALA A 453 39.61 8.63 -8.24
CA ALA A 453 39.17 10.01 -8.52
C ALA A 453 37.65 10.18 -8.55
N ASP A 454 36.96 9.17 -9.03
CA ASP A 454 35.49 9.09 -9.14
C ASP A 454 34.80 8.32 -7.99
N SER A 455 35.57 7.93 -6.96
CA SER A 455 35.07 7.13 -5.85
C SER A 455 34.40 7.97 -4.78
N SER A 456 33.33 7.43 -4.20
CA SER A 456 32.69 7.95 -2.99
C SER A 456 33.32 7.44 -1.70
N VAL A 457 34.43 6.65 -1.79
CA VAL A 457 35.09 6.03 -0.65
C VAL A 457 36.46 6.65 -0.43
N GLN A 458 36.76 6.96 0.82
CA GLN A 458 38.09 7.30 1.29
C GLN A 458 38.62 6.22 2.24
N TYR A 459 39.93 6.03 2.24
CA TYR A 459 40.61 5.18 3.21
C TYR A 459 41.75 5.91 3.88
N ASN A 460 42.11 5.45 5.09
CA ASN A 460 43.26 5.89 5.85
C ASN A 460 44.05 4.66 6.31
N LEU A 461 45.31 4.53 5.89
CA LEU A 461 46.20 3.42 6.26
C LEU A 461 47.04 3.71 7.48
N ALA A 462 46.99 4.91 8.03
CA ALA A 462 47.84 5.31 9.17
C ALA A 462 47.02 6.08 10.23
N PRO A 463 45.83 5.62 10.62
CA PRO A 463 45.15 6.23 11.73
C PRO A 463 45.95 5.99 13.02
N THR A 464 46.02 6.98 13.91
CA THR A 464 46.85 6.90 15.11
C THR A 464 46.05 6.41 16.33
N ALA A 465 44.82 6.77 16.46
CA ALA A 465 43.96 6.34 17.57
C ALA A 465 42.50 6.20 17.16
N LEU A 466 41.81 5.27 17.79
CA LEU A 466 40.33 5.19 17.78
C LEU A 466 39.80 6.14 18.84
N VAL A 467 38.94 7.09 18.43
CA VAL A 467 38.33 8.07 19.33
C VAL A 467 37.00 7.54 19.85
N SER A 468 36.18 6.96 18.97
CA SER A 468 34.89 6.36 19.29
C SER A 468 34.54 5.28 18.28
N GLY A 469 33.52 4.47 18.58
CA GLY A 469 32.95 3.48 17.66
C GLY A 469 32.31 2.32 18.40
N ASP A 470 31.38 1.66 17.71
CA ASP A 470 30.67 0.48 18.20
C ASP A 470 31.38 -0.78 17.66
N ILE A 471 31.68 -1.74 18.52
CA ILE A 471 32.25 -3.01 18.09
C ILE A 471 31.22 -3.78 17.28
N ALA A 472 31.53 -4.01 16.01
CA ALA A 472 30.73 -4.81 15.11
C ALA A 472 31.15 -6.28 15.09
N GLU A 473 32.47 -6.53 15.18
CA GLU A 473 33.05 -7.86 15.18
C GLU A 473 34.29 -7.92 16.07
N GLN A 474 34.54 -9.06 16.67
CA GLN A 474 35.77 -9.37 17.38
C GLN A 474 36.12 -10.83 17.17
N SER A 475 37.40 -11.09 16.82
CA SER A 475 37.90 -12.46 16.64
C SER A 475 39.42 -12.54 16.82
N PHE A 476 39.97 -13.74 16.63
CA PHE A 476 41.41 -14.03 16.76
C PHE A 476 41.95 -14.64 15.48
N ILE A 477 43.18 -14.28 15.17
CA ILE A 477 43.95 -14.89 14.10
C ILE A 477 45.19 -15.54 14.72
N ASN A 478 45.38 -16.83 14.44
CA ASN A 478 46.59 -17.56 14.84
C ASN A 478 47.51 -17.71 13.64
N SER A 479 48.74 -17.25 13.75
CA SER A 479 49.79 -17.43 12.76
C SER A 479 50.90 -18.26 13.34
N THR A 480 51.08 -19.45 12.80
CA THR A 480 52.26 -20.31 13.07
C THR A 480 53.20 -20.22 11.90
N ASN A 481 54.24 -19.40 12.01
CA ASN A 481 55.33 -19.28 11.01
C ASN A 481 54.89 -19.29 9.52
N GLN A 482 54.72 -18.14 8.99
CA GLN A 482 54.88 -17.79 7.58
C GLN A 482 53.80 -18.14 6.55
N SER A 483 52.69 -18.77 6.78
CA SER A 483 51.88 -19.01 5.59
C SER A 483 50.39 -19.34 5.73
N THR A 484 49.81 -19.28 6.86
CA THR A 484 48.32 -19.40 6.91
C THR A 484 47.74 -18.02 6.82
N GLY A 485 47.44 -17.58 5.60
CA GLY A 485 46.62 -16.40 5.41
C GLY A 485 45.29 -16.58 6.17
N SER A 486 44.85 -15.53 6.83
CA SER A 486 43.49 -15.50 7.34
C SER A 486 42.55 -15.73 6.17
N PRO A 487 41.56 -16.58 6.29
CA PRO A 487 40.56 -16.70 5.25
C PRO A 487 39.92 -15.30 5.01
N THR A 488 39.67 -14.99 3.77
CA THR A 488 38.89 -13.82 3.42
C THR A 488 37.53 -13.96 4.12
N GLN A 489 37.18 -12.99 4.94
CA GLN A 489 35.90 -12.94 5.59
C GLN A 489 34.95 -12.13 4.74
N GLU A 490 33.82 -12.71 4.40
CA GLU A 490 32.77 -12.00 3.70
C GLU A 490 31.90 -11.23 4.71
N ILE A 491 31.73 -9.93 4.50
CA ILE A 491 30.93 -9.05 5.34
C ILE A 491 29.71 -8.60 4.52
N PHE A 492 28.98 -9.53 3.99
CA PHE A 492 27.95 -9.19 3.05
C PHE A 492 26.61 -8.92 3.73
N THR A 493 26.45 -7.76 4.37
CA THR A 493 25.14 -7.33 4.88
C THR A 493 24.96 -5.82 4.77
N PHE A 494 23.74 -5.36 4.53
CA PHE A 494 23.36 -3.94 4.61
C PHE A 494 23.62 -3.33 5.98
N GLU A 495 23.77 -4.15 6.99
CA GLU A 495 24.12 -3.71 8.34
C GLU A 495 25.45 -2.95 8.37
N TYR A 496 26.40 -3.33 7.51
CA TYR A 496 27.72 -2.70 7.42
C TYR A 496 27.81 -1.58 6.36
N GLN A 497 26.69 -1.17 5.76
CA GLN A 497 26.69 0.03 4.92
C GLN A 497 27.30 1.20 5.69
N LEU A 498 28.21 1.95 5.05
CA LEU A 498 28.80 3.13 5.65
C LEU A 498 27.75 4.16 6.01
N GLU A 499 27.89 4.73 7.18
CA GLU A 499 26.95 5.66 7.79
C GLU A 499 27.52 7.09 7.84
N ARG A 500 26.64 8.03 8.07
CA ARG A 500 26.98 9.44 8.28
C ARG A 500 26.17 10.04 9.42
N GLU A 501 26.66 11.10 10.00
CA GLU A 501 25.85 12.01 10.77
C GLU A 501 25.18 13.01 9.77
N PRO A 502 23.86 12.95 9.57
CA PRO A 502 23.21 13.62 8.44
C PRO A 502 23.17 15.14 8.56
N PHE A 503 23.23 15.67 9.77
CA PHE A 503 23.05 17.10 10.03
C PHE A 503 24.39 17.87 10.10
N THR A 504 25.44 17.25 10.59
CA THR A 504 26.79 17.83 10.59
C THR A 504 27.59 17.49 9.34
N GLY A 505 27.14 16.49 8.57
CA GLY A 505 27.86 16.01 7.40
C GLY A 505 29.14 15.26 7.75
N THR A 506 29.23 14.69 8.95
CA THR A 506 30.38 13.90 9.38
C THR A 506 30.25 12.47 8.91
N PRO A 507 31.14 11.96 8.04
CA PRO A 507 31.14 10.55 7.68
C PRO A 507 31.64 9.73 8.86
N TYR A 508 30.89 8.69 9.23
CA TYR A 508 31.37 7.69 10.17
C TYR A 508 32.30 6.70 9.47
N GLU A 509 33.20 6.12 10.25
CA GLU A 509 34.24 5.25 9.79
C GLU A 509 33.96 3.79 10.12
N TYR A 510 34.41 2.91 9.24
CA TYR A 510 34.57 1.50 9.48
C TYR A 510 36.03 1.24 9.72
N VAL A 511 36.41 0.73 10.89
CA VAL A 511 37.78 0.68 11.36
C VAL A 511 38.16 -0.74 11.79
N ILE A 512 39.30 -1.24 11.29
CA ILE A 512 39.88 -2.49 11.76
C ILE A 512 41.04 -2.12 12.70
N THR A 513 41.03 -2.73 13.90
CA THR A 513 42.04 -2.54 14.92
C THR A 513 42.70 -3.85 15.27
#